data_b80201e94d9dd235e4c13b6c943a3744
#
_entry.id   b80201e94d9dd235e4c13b6c943a3744
#
_cell.length_a   1.000
_cell.length_b   1.000
_cell.length_c   1.000
_cell.angle_alpha   90.00
_cell.angle_beta   90.00
_cell.angle_gamma   90.00
#
_symmetry.space_group_name_H-M   'P 1'
#
loop_
_entity.id
_entity.type
_entity.pdbx_description
1 polymer ?
#
loop_
_entity_poly.entity_id
_entity_poly.type
_entity_poly.pdbx_seq_one_letter_code
_entity_poly.pdbx_strand_id
1 'polypeptide(L)'
;LPAKAAALEYAGEHIGGALWQYFEGRADAESALAAMRAAARTTRGKLSRNAVRSLYGDALRLSASQMDKARACHFAYFLRYGLRAKERTGAGFDAPQIGTFVHDVMEHTLRAAKTRGGLHTLEKAALHALVQEAIADYKARVLPDLSEKSARFRYLFDRLCDSTQRIMDEVADELKHSDFEPMAFELVFGPGGQLPAITVREKGNTARVVGKVDRVDGWEHGGKLYLRVVDYKTGRKSFDLAEVRYGLGLQMLLYLFALEQAGGALFGGKEIVPAGVLYTPAREPMLR
;
A
#
# COMPACT_ATOMS: atom_id res chain seq x y z
N LEU A 1 -2.11 12.37 -37.58
CA LEU A 1 -2.50 13.78 -37.64
C LEU A 1 -3.99 14.02 -37.29
N PRO A 2 -5.00 13.28 -37.89
CA PRO A 2 -6.43 13.49 -37.59
C PRO A 2 -6.76 13.34 -36.09
N ALA A 3 -6.18 12.33 -35.39
CA ALA A 3 -6.39 12.11 -33.97
C ALA A 3 -5.91 13.30 -33.11
N LYS A 4 -4.78 13.90 -33.50
CA LYS A 4 -4.27 15.09 -32.80
C LYS A 4 -5.15 16.31 -33.05
N ALA A 5 -5.64 16.48 -34.27
CA ALA A 5 -6.60 17.56 -34.61
C ALA A 5 -7.88 17.46 -33.77
N ALA A 6 -8.48 16.25 -33.69
CA ALA A 6 -9.68 16.02 -32.88
C ALA A 6 -9.44 16.24 -31.38
N ALA A 7 -8.28 15.85 -30.85
CA ALA A 7 -7.93 16.08 -29.46
C ALA A 7 -7.74 17.56 -29.13
N LEU A 8 -7.12 18.32 -30.00
CA LEU A 8 -6.92 19.77 -29.86
C LEU A 8 -8.25 20.55 -30.00
N GLU A 9 -9.11 20.14 -30.94
CA GLU A 9 -10.45 20.73 -31.08
C GLU A 9 -11.29 20.48 -29.80
N TYR A 10 -11.25 19.25 -29.27
CA TYR A 10 -11.95 18.90 -28.04
C TYR A 10 -11.44 19.71 -26.83
N ALA A 11 -10.17 20.03 -26.79
CA ALA A 11 -9.57 20.89 -25.76
C ALA A 11 -9.85 22.39 -25.96
N GLY A 12 -10.52 22.76 -27.06
CA GLY A 12 -10.80 24.17 -27.37
C GLY A 12 -9.62 24.95 -27.97
N GLU A 13 -8.62 24.26 -28.48
CA GLU A 13 -7.44 24.87 -29.07
C GLU A 13 -7.72 25.35 -30.50
N HIS A 14 -7.42 26.61 -30.82
CA HIS A 14 -7.63 27.19 -32.16
C HIS A 14 -6.92 26.44 -33.29
N ILE A 15 -5.72 25.88 -33.02
CA ILE A 15 -4.97 25.07 -33.98
C ILE A 15 -5.72 23.77 -34.30
N GLY A 16 -6.46 23.21 -33.34
CA GLY A 16 -7.29 22.01 -33.53
C GLY A 16 -8.36 22.22 -34.57
N GLY A 17 -9.07 23.36 -34.53
CA GLY A 17 -10.09 23.74 -35.50
C GLY A 17 -9.55 23.86 -36.91
N ALA A 18 -8.40 24.53 -37.08
CA ALA A 18 -7.75 24.65 -38.42
C ALA A 18 -7.31 23.30 -38.99
N LEU A 19 -6.72 22.44 -38.17
CA LEU A 19 -6.34 21.08 -38.59
C LEU A 19 -7.57 20.23 -38.91
N TRP A 20 -8.66 20.42 -38.14
CA TRP A 20 -9.90 19.72 -38.42
C TRP A 20 -10.47 20.10 -39.76
N GLN A 21 -10.56 21.40 -40.10
CA GLN A 21 -11.01 21.92 -41.41
C GLN A 21 -10.17 21.39 -42.55
N TYR A 22 -8.85 21.25 -42.35
CA TYR A 22 -7.96 20.70 -43.36
C TYR A 22 -8.32 19.24 -43.75
N PHE A 23 -8.76 18.45 -42.77
CA PHE A 23 -9.14 17.04 -43.00
C PHE A 23 -10.60 16.86 -43.37
N GLU A 24 -11.45 17.85 -43.15
CA GLU A 24 -12.87 17.81 -43.50
C GLU A 24 -13.06 17.76 -45.02
N GLY A 25 -13.90 16.83 -45.49
CA GLY A 25 -14.13 16.60 -46.90
C GLY A 25 -13.06 15.75 -47.62
N ARG A 26 -12.04 15.28 -46.89
CA ARG A 26 -11.05 14.35 -47.48
C ARG A 26 -11.53 12.91 -47.31
N ALA A 27 -11.72 12.20 -48.44
CA ALA A 27 -12.21 10.82 -48.43
C ALA A 27 -11.35 9.84 -47.60
N ASP A 28 -10.03 10.07 -47.53
CA ASP A 28 -9.08 9.25 -46.79
C ASP A 28 -9.14 9.48 -45.24
N ALA A 29 -9.74 10.58 -44.81
CA ALA A 29 -9.83 10.96 -43.41
C ALA A 29 -11.28 10.91 -42.84
N GLU A 30 -12.29 10.89 -43.68
CA GLU A 30 -13.70 11.09 -43.32
C GLU A 30 -14.20 10.04 -42.30
N SER A 31 -13.92 8.76 -42.51
CA SER A 31 -14.34 7.70 -41.61
C SER A 31 -13.66 7.80 -40.24
N ALA A 32 -12.38 8.17 -40.22
CA ALA A 32 -11.62 8.37 -38.97
C ALA A 32 -12.13 9.58 -38.21
N LEU A 33 -12.42 10.69 -38.86
CA LEU A 33 -13.01 11.88 -38.26
C LEU A 33 -14.39 11.61 -37.69
N ALA A 34 -15.25 10.88 -38.44
CA ALA A 34 -16.59 10.49 -37.99
C ALA A 34 -16.51 9.60 -36.74
N ALA A 35 -15.62 8.61 -36.71
CA ALA A 35 -15.39 7.76 -35.54
C ALA A 35 -14.89 8.56 -34.34
N MET A 36 -13.99 9.52 -34.52
CA MET A 36 -13.48 10.38 -33.47
C MET A 36 -14.56 11.33 -32.92
N ARG A 37 -15.39 11.93 -33.80
CA ARG A 37 -16.54 12.75 -33.36
C ARG A 37 -17.53 11.92 -32.55
N ALA A 38 -17.83 10.71 -32.98
CA ALA A 38 -18.70 9.80 -32.24
C ALA A 38 -18.11 9.45 -30.85
N ALA A 39 -16.83 9.13 -30.79
CA ALA A 39 -16.14 8.83 -29.55
C ALA A 39 -16.09 10.04 -28.59
N ALA A 40 -15.85 11.25 -29.08
CA ALA A 40 -15.84 12.48 -28.27
C ALA A 40 -17.21 12.81 -27.69
N ARG A 41 -18.29 12.48 -28.40
CA ARG A 41 -19.68 12.70 -27.96
C ARG A 41 -20.24 11.59 -27.08
N THR A 42 -19.52 10.48 -26.94
CA THR A 42 -19.96 9.37 -26.10
C THR A 42 -19.88 9.76 -24.65
N THR A 43 -21.00 10.06 -24.04
CA THR A 43 -21.10 10.22 -22.59
C THR A 43 -20.84 8.87 -21.92
N ARG A 44 -19.95 8.85 -20.94
CA ARG A 44 -19.71 7.65 -20.15
C ARG A 44 -20.99 7.31 -19.39
N GLY A 45 -21.66 6.24 -19.81
CA GLY A 45 -22.87 5.75 -19.15
C GLY A 45 -22.61 5.31 -17.71
N LYS A 46 -23.66 5.15 -16.94
CA LYS A 46 -23.61 4.50 -15.61
C LYS A 46 -23.65 2.99 -15.80
N LEU A 47 -22.84 2.26 -15.04
CA LEU A 47 -22.94 0.80 -14.97
C LEU A 47 -24.29 0.40 -14.37
N SER A 48 -24.91 -0.64 -14.93
CA SER A 48 -26.10 -1.23 -14.33
C SER A 48 -25.78 -1.90 -12.98
N ARG A 49 -26.75 -2.07 -12.12
CA ARG A 49 -26.57 -2.79 -10.84
C ARG A 49 -26.00 -4.20 -11.06
N ASN A 50 -26.45 -4.90 -12.09
CA ASN A 50 -25.97 -6.25 -12.41
C ASN A 50 -24.51 -6.22 -12.86
N ALA A 51 -24.10 -5.25 -13.67
CA ALA A 51 -22.71 -5.06 -14.08
C ALA A 51 -21.81 -4.77 -12.87
N VAL A 52 -22.26 -3.90 -11.95
CA VAL A 52 -21.51 -3.61 -10.71
C VAL A 52 -21.37 -4.87 -9.85
N ARG A 53 -22.44 -5.66 -9.68
CA ARG A 53 -22.37 -6.93 -8.94
C ARG A 53 -21.43 -7.95 -9.58
N SER A 54 -21.44 -8.05 -10.91
CA SER A 54 -20.53 -8.94 -11.64
C SER A 54 -19.05 -8.53 -11.47
N LEU A 55 -18.76 -7.24 -11.38
CA LEU A 55 -17.40 -6.72 -11.23
C LEU A 55 -16.89 -6.78 -9.78
N TYR A 56 -17.74 -6.47 -8.81
CA TYR A 56 -17.33 -6.25 -7.42
C TYR A 56 -17.93 -7.23 -6.41
N GLY A 57 -18.84 -8.10 -6.85
CA GLY A 57 -19.59 -9.03 -6.00
C GLY A 57 -20.77 -8.38 -5.27
N ASP A 58 -21.52 -9.19 -4.52
CA ASP A 58 -22.68 -8.73 -3.76
C ASP A 58 -22.31 -8.01 -2.46
N ALA A 59 -21.17 -8.36 -1.86
CA ALA A 59 -20.64 -7.75 -0.65
C ALA A 59 -19.38 -6.96 -0.98
N LEU A 60 -19.44 -5.65 -0.84
CA LEU A 60 -18.31 -4.76 -1.10
C LEU A 60 -17.23 -4.98 -0.04
N ARG A 61 -16.08 -5.53 -0.47
CA ARG A 61 -14.87 -5.64 0.34
C ARG A 61 -13.84 -4.66 -0.19
N LEU A 62 -13.31 -3.83 0.69
CA LEU A 62 -12.37 -2.78 0.32
C LEU A 62 -11.12 -2.88 1.18
N SER A 63 -9.96 -2.78 0.56
CA SER A 63 -8.74 -2.43 1.29
C SER A 63 -8.60 -0.91 1.36
N ALA A 64 -7.77 -0.41 2.29
CA ALA A 64 -7.49 1.01 2.39
C ALA A 64 -6.91 1.58 1.08
N SER A 65 -6.02 0.84 0.41
CA SER A 65 -5.48 1.24 -0.90
C SER A 65 -6.53 1.28 -2.01
N GLN A 66 -7.57 0.43 -1.93
CA GLN A 66 -8.71 0.49 -2.84
C GLN A 66 -9.54 1.75 -2.59
N MET A 67 -9.75 2.13 -1.33
CA MET A 67 -10.46 3.36 -0.96
C MET A 67 -9.71 4.59 -1.46
N ASP A 68 -8.40 4.67 -1.22
CA ASP A 68 -7.56 5.76 -1.73
C ASP A 68 -7.63 5.85 -3.27
N LYS A 69 -7.52 4.72 -3.97
CA LYS A 69 -7.60 4.69 -5.43
C LYS A 69 -8.99 5.13 -5.94
N ALA A 70 -10.06 4.68 -5.29
CA ALA A 70 -11.43 5.09 -5.65
C ALA A 70 -11.62 6.59 -5.42
N ARG A 71 -11.06 7.13 -4.33
CA ARG A 71 -11.20 8.55 -4.00
C ARG A 71 -10.36 9.43 -4.93
N ALA A 72 -9.15 9.00 -5.27
CA ALA A 72 -8.27 9.71 -6.17
C ALA A 72 -8.79 9.74 -7.61
N CYS A 73 -9.27 8.59 -8.13
CA CYS A 73 -9.79 8.51 -9.49
C CYS A 73 -10.67 7.27 -9.68
N HIS A 74 -11.98 7.49 -9.85
CA HIS A 74 -12.94 6.40 -10.09
C HIS A 74 -12.63 5.56 -11.33
N PHE A 75 -12.10 6.17 -12.38
CA PHE A 75 -11.73 5.47 -13.61
C PHE A 75 -10.52 4.55 -13.39
N ALA A 76 -9.48 5.03 -12.69
CA ALA A 76 -8.34 4.20 -12.32
C ALA A 76 -8.75 3.04 -11.38
N TYR A 77 -9.69 3.29 -10.47
CA TYR A 77 -10.28 2.24 -9.63
C TYR A 77 -11.01 1.19 -10.47
N PHE A 78 -11.85 1.62 -11.41
CA PHE A 78 -12.59 0.72 -12.31
C PHE A 78 -11.64 -0.15 -13.15
N LEU A 79 -10.62 0.44 -13.76
CA LEU A 79 -9.63 -0.31 -14.52
C LEU A 79 -8.91 -1.36 -13.66
N ARG A 80 -8.42 -0.94 -12.50
CA ARG A 80 -7.56 -1.80 -11.65
C ARG A 80 -8.35 -2.88 -10.92
N TYR A 81 -9.51 -2.55 -10.35
CA TYR A 81 -10.27 -3.45 -9.46
C TYR A 81 -11.55 -3.99 -10.08
N GLY A 82 -12.15 -3.29 -11.01
CA GLY A 82 -13.28 -3.77 -11.80
C GLY A 82 -12.82 -4.68 -12.93
N LEU A 83 -12.05 -4.14 -13.85
CA LEU A 83 -11.54 -4.89 -15.02
C LEU A 83 -10.27 -5.70 -14.71
N ARG A 84 -9.64 -5.51 -13.56
CA ARG A 84 -8.39 -6.18 -13.14
C ARG A 84 -7.23 -5.98 -14.13
N ALA A 85 -7.22 -4.82 -14.79
CA ALA A 85 -6.14 -4.46 -15.69
C ALA A 85 -4.81 -4.35 -14.92
N LYS A 86 -3.77 -4.96 -15.45
CA LYS A 86 -2.42 -4.93 -14.87
C LYS A 86 -1.48 -4.22 -15.83
N GLU A 87 -0.62 -3.37 -15.30
CA GLU A 87 0.50 -2.83 -16.06
C GLU A 87 1.49 -3.95 -16.37
N ARG A 88 2.12 -3.89 -17.55
CA ARG A 88 3.24 -4.76 -17.84
C ARG A 88 4.43 -4.35 -16.98
N THR A 89 4.86 -5.23 -16.10
CA THR A 89 6.09 -5.05 -15.33
C THR A 89 7.25 -5.66 -16.11
N GLY A 90 8.37 -4.92 -16.22
CA GLY A 90 9.63 -5.49 -16.73
C GLY A 90 10.17 -6.55 -15.75
N ALA A 91 10.96 -7.50 -16.27
CA ALA A 91 11.68 -8.43 -15.42
C ALA A 91 12.74 -7.66 -14.62
N GLY A 92 12.64 -7.66 -13.30
CA GLY A 92 13.56 -6.96 -12.39
C GLY A 92 13.09 -7.02 -10.95
N PHE A 93 13.95 -6.54 -10.05
CA PHE A 93 13.60 -6.40 -8.64
C PHE A 93 12.77 -5.11 -8.50
N ASP A 94 11.45 -5.25 -8.44
CA ASP A 94 10.53 -4.12 -8.43
C ASP A 94 10.23 -3.61 -7.00
N ALA A 95 9.64 -2.44 -6.89
CA ALA A 95 9.33 -1.80 -5.61
C ALA A 95 8.45 -2.67 -4.66
N PRO A 96 7.45 -3.43 -5.13
CA PRO A 96 6.72 -4.38 -4.30
C PRO A 96 7.59 -5.50 -3.73
N GLN A 97 8.53 -6.05 -4.51
CA GLN A 97 9.44 -7.10 -4.04
C GLN A 97 10.42 -6.57 -2.99
N ILE A 98 10.93 -5.35 -3.16
CA ILE A 98 11.73 -4.65 -2.16
C ILE A 98 10.95 -4.50 -0.85
N GLY A 99 9.69 -4.03 -0.93
CA GLY A 99 8.83 -3.90 0.23
C GLY A 99 8.63 -5.23 0.96
N THR A 100 8.27 -6.28 0.23
CA THR A 100 8.07 -7.62 0.79
C THR A 100 9.31 -8.14 1.52
N PHE A 101 10.50 -7.98 0.94
CA PHE A 101 11.76 -8.36 1.58
C PHE A 101 11.99 -7.62 2.88
N VAL A 102 11.89 -6.29 2.86
CA VAL A 102 12.12 -5.47 4.08
C VAL A 102 11.15 -5.85 5.18
N HIS A 103 9.84 -5.97 4.87
CA HIS A 103 8.82 -6.35 5.85
C HIS A 103 9.11 -7.73 6.46
N ASP A 104 9.46 -8.73 5.63
CA ASP A 104 9.78 -10.08 6.09
C ASP A 104 10.98 -10.10 7.05
N VAL A 105 12.08 -9.44 6.67
CA VAL A 105 13.27 -9.36 7.53
C VAL A 105 13.00 -8.62 8.82
N MET A 106 12.28 -7.49 8.76
CA MET A 106 11.91 -6.70 9.95
C MET A 106 11.03 -7.52 10.91
N GLU A 107 10.00 -8.19 10.39
CA GLU A 107 9.13 -9.04 11.19
C GLU A 107 9.89 -10.16 11.88
N HIS A 108 10.67 -10.95 11.11
CA HIS A 108 11.42 -12.09 11.67
C HIS A 108 12.43 -11.64 12.72
N THR A 109 13.16 -10.56 12.45
CA THR A 109 14.13 -10.01 13.40
C THR A 109 13.47 -9.55 14.70
N LEU A 110 12.37 -8.80 14.62
CA LEU A 110 11.69 -8.28 15.81
C LEU A 110 10.99 -9.39 16.61
N ARG A 111 10.43 -10.39 15.94
CA ARG A 111 9.90 -11.59 16.61
C ARG A 111 10.99 -12.36 17.36
N ALA A 112 12.13 -12.56 16.73
CA ALA A 112 13.27 -13.23 17.35
C ALA A 112 13.86 -12.41 18.50
N ALA A 113 13.94 -11.09 18.38
CA ALA A 113 14.36 -10.21 19.46
C ALA A 113 13.40 -10.29 20.65
N LYS A 114 12.08 -10.30 20.39
CA LYS A 114 11.07 -10.44 21.45
C LYS A 114 11.22 -11.73 22.25
N THR A 115 11.52 -12.87 21.62
CA THR A 115 11.75 -14.14 22.31
C THR A 115 13.04 -14.17 23.12
N ARG A 116 13.97 -13.23 22.86
CA ARG A 116 15.25 -13.09 23.59
C ARG A 116 15.24 -11.99 24.64
N GLY A 117 14.06 -11.56 25.09
CA GLY A 117 13.90 -10.55 26.16
C GLY A 117 13.68 -9.12 25.65
N GLY A 118 13.46 -8.93 24.34
CA GLY A 118 13.16 -7.64 23.73
C GLY A 118 14.41 -6.84 23.32
N LEU A 119 14.18 -5.76 22.58
CA LEU A 119 15.26 -4.93 22.03
C LEU A 119 16.04 -4.15 23.11
N HIS A 120 15.41 -3.83 24.25
CA HIS A 120 16.05 -3.10 25.34
C HIS A 120 17.25 -3.83 25.93
N THR A 121 17.21 -5.16 25.93
CA THR A 121 18.27 -6.00 26.49
C THR A 121 19.27 -6.50 25.46
N LEU A 122 18.98 -6.29 24.16
CA LEU A 122 19.73 -6.89 23.09
C LEU A 122 20.94 -6.03 22.70
N GLU A 123 22.13 -6.62 22.76
CA GLU A 123 23.37 -6.02 22.26
C GLU A 123 23.32 -5.83 20.73
N LYS A 124 24.00 -4.79 20.22
CA LYS A 124 24.00 -4.48 18.78
C LYS A 124 24.50 -5.64 17.92
N ALA A 125 25.54 -6.34 18.37
CA ALA A 125 26.08 -7.50 17.65
C ALA A 125 25.06 -8.65 17.56
N ALA A 126 24.29 -8.88 18.63
CA ALA A 126 23.24 -9.90 18.64
C ALA A 126 22.07 -9.51 17.73
N LEU A 127 21.70 -8.21 17.68
CA LEU A 127 20.70 -7.71 16.73
C LEU A 127 21.15 -7.93 15.28
N HIS A 128 22.40 -7.60 14.97
CA HIS A 128 22.96 -7.82 13.62
C HIS A 128 22.93 -9.30 13.23
N ALA A 129 23.26 -10.22 14.15
CA ALA A 129 23.17 -11.66 13.91
C ALA A 129 21.73 -12.07 13.56
N LEU A 130 20.71 -11.55 14.28
CA LEU A 130 19.31 -11.83 13.97
C LEU A 130 18.89 -11.33 12.59
N VAL A 131 19.33 -10.15 12.18
CA VAL A 131 19.05 -9.63 10.83
C VAL A 131 19.69 -10.53 9.77
N GLN A 132 20.94 -10.97 9.97
CA GLN A 132 21.61 -11.86 9.03
C GLN A 132 20.93 -13.23 8.96
N GLU A 133 20.47 -13.77 10.09
CA GLU A 133 19.65 -15.00 10.13
C GLU A 133 18.36 -14.84 9.31
N ALA A 134 17.63 -13.74 9.50
CA ALA A 134 16.40 -13.46 8.77
C ALA A 134 16.64 -13.29 7.26
N ILE A 135 17.73 -12.60 6.87
CA ILE A 135 18.14 -12.44 5.46
C ILE A 135 18.50 -13.80 4.85
N ALA A 136 19.25 -14.64 5.58
CA ALA A 136 19.62 -15.96 5.09
C ALA A 136 18.41 -16.86 4.90
N ASP A 137 17.45 -16.82 5.83
CA ASP A 137 16.19 -17.56 5.72
C ASP A 137 15.37 -17.07 4.52
N TYR A 138 15.24 -15.76 4.32
CA TYR A 138 14.57 -15.22 3.14
C TYR A 138 15.23 -15.66 1.83
N LYS A 139 16.56 -15.62 1.74
CA LYS A 139 17.31 -16.11 0.58
C LYS A 139 16.96 -17.57 0.29
N ALA A 140 16.99 -18.42 1.30
CA ALA A 140 16.71 -19.85 1.14
C ALA A 140 15.27 -20.13 0.69
N ARG A 141 14.28 -19.40 1.25
CA ARG A 141 12.86 -19.60 0.95
C ARG A 141 12.41 -18.99 -0.38
N VAL A 142 12.88 -17.77 -0.68
CA VAL A 142 12.28 -16.93 -1.74
C VAL A 142 13.21 -16.78 -2.94
N LEU A 143 14.51 -16.86 -2.75
CA LEU A 143 15.54 -16.66 -3.78
C LEU A 143 16.56 -17.81 -3.86
N PRO A 144 16.12 -19.09 -3.94
CA PRO A 144 17.03 -20.22 -3.95
C PRO A 144 18.01 -20.20 -5.14
N ASP A 145 17.62 -19.56 -6.23
CA ASP A 145 18.38 -19.39 -7.46
C ASP A 145 19.16 -18.06 -7.53
N LEU A 146 19.40 -17.40 -6.39
CA LEU A 146 20.09 -16.10 -6.33
C LEU A 146 21.46 -16.12 -7.01
N SER A 147 22.20 -17.22 -6.90
CA SER A 147 23.51 -17.38 -7.56
C SER A 147 23.44 -17.34 -9.09
N GLU A 148 22.30 -17.75 -9.66
CA GLU A 148 22.05 -17.79 -11.10
C GLU A 148 21.56 -16.44 -11.65
N LYS A 149 21.18 -15.50 -10.76
CA LYS A 149 20.75 -14.16 -11.17
C LYS A 149 21.92 -13.34 -11.70
N SER A 150 21.59 -12.31 -12.49
CA SER A 150 22.61 -11.41 -13.04
C SER A 150 23.46 -10.75 -11.96
N ALA A 151 24.71 -10.40 -12.28
CA ALA A 151 25.61 -9.69 -11.35
C ALA A 151 24.98 -8.39 -10.84
N ARG A 152 24.24 -7.66 -11.71
CA ARG A 152 23.50 -6.44 -11.34
C ARG A 152 22.42 -6.72 -10.31
N PHE A 153 21.66 -7.81 -10.47
CA PHE A 153 20.63 -8.21 -9.51
C PHE A 153 21.25 -8.51 -8.15
N ARG A 154 22.30 -9.33 -8.10
CA ARG A 154 23.00 -9.67 -6.86
C ARG A 154 23.52 -8.43 -6.14
N TYR A 155 24.19 -7.54 -6.86
CA TYR A 155 24.68 -6.27 -6.31
C TYR A 155 23.55 -5.40 -5.71
N LEU A 156 22.43 -5.26 -6.41
CA LEU A 156 21.30 -4.49 -5.90
C LEU A 156 20.65 -5.15 -4.67
N PHE A 157 20.62 -6.47 -4.66
CA PHE A 157 20.11 -7.22 -3.52
C PHE A 157 21.01 -7.10 -2.30
N ASP A 158 22.33 -7.20 -2.47
CA ASP A 158 23.29 -6.99 -1.37
C ASP A 158 23.15 -5.57 -0.79
N ARG A 159 23.05 -4.56 -1.63
CA ARG A 159 22.77 -3.18 -1.17
C ARG A 159 21.43 -3.07 -0.41
N LEU A 160 20.42 -3.81 -0.82
CA LEU A 160 19.15 -3.86 -0.11
C LEU A 160 19.30 -4.51 1.27
N CYS A 161 20.08 -5.58 1.39
CA CYS A 161 20.41 -6.21 2.67
C CYS A 161 21.09 -5.19 3.62
N ASP A 162 22.11 -4.45 3.12
CA ASP A 162 22.80 -3.42 3.91
C ASP A 162 21.85 -2.30 4.34
N SER A 163 20.96 -1.84 3.45
CA SER A 163 19.95 -0.85 3.78
C SER A 163 18.98 -1.35 4.84
N THR A 164 18.56 -2.62 4.75
CA THR A 164 17.63 -3.22 5.72
C THR A 164 18.27 -3.35 7.09
N GLN A 165 19.58 -3.67 7.16
CA GLN A 165 20.33 -3.67 8.41
C GLN A 165 20.33 -2.29 9.07
N ARG A 166 20.59 -1.21 8.32
CA ARG A 166 20.56 0.17 8.84
C ARG A 166 19.16 0.59 9.32
N ILE A 167 18.13 0.25 8.55
CA ILE A 167 16.74 0.51 8.96
C ILE A 167 16.43 -0.22 10.28
N MET A 168 16.91 -1.45 10.44
CA MET A 168 16.71 -2.19 11.68
C MET A 168 17.46 -1.56 12.87
N ASP A 169 18.65 -1.03 12.64
CA ASP A 169 19.41 -0.30 13.66
C ASP A 169 18.64 0.96 14.12
N GLU A 170 18.07 1.75 13.18
CA GLU A 170 17.25 2.91 13.49
C GLU A 170 15.97 2.56 14.26
N VAL A 171 15.28 1.48 13.84
CA VAL A 171 14.07 0.99 14.54
C VAL A 171 14.42 0.48 15.94
N ALA A 172 15.53 -0.21 16.10
CA ALA A 172 15.98 -0.68 17.41
C ALA A 172 16.37 0.49 18.33
N ASP A 173 17.00 1.52 17.80
CA ASP A 173 17.35 2.72 18.55
C ASP A 173 16.09 3.49 18.97
N GLU A 174 15.12 3.68 18.08
CA GLU A 174 13.82 4.29 18.39
C GLU A 174 13.09 3.53 19.51
N LEU A 175 13.01 2.21 19.39
CA LEU A 175 12.32 1.38 20.38
C LEU A 175 13.04 1.36 21.74
N LYS A 176 14.38 1.41 21.77
CA LYS A 176 15.16 1.51 23.02
C LYS A 176 14.90 2.80 23.80
N HIS A 177 14.53 3.87 23.11
CA HIS A 177 14.20 5.18 23.72
C HIS A 177 12.68 5.40 23.88
N SER A 178 11.89 4.35 23.72
CA SER A 178 10.43 4.39 23.77
C SER A 178 9.90 3.39 24.81
N ASP A 179 8.82 3.74 25.50
CA ASP A 179 8.08 2.78 26.33
C ASP A 179 7.22 1.82 25.50
N PHE A 180 7.13 2.03 24.18
CA PHE A 180 6.39 1.16 23.29
C PHE A 180 7.21 -0.08 22.92
N GLU A 181 6.56 -1.24 22.99
CA GLU A 181 7.14 -2.51 22.57
C GLU A 181 6.34 -3.14 21.43
N PRO A 182 6.99 -3.83 20.46
CA PRO A 182 6.30 -4.56 19.42
C PRO A 182 5.43 -5.68 20.00
N MET A 183 4.11 -5.59 19.82
CA MET A 183 3.14 -6.56 20.35
C MET A 183 2.63 -7.51 19.28
N ALA A 184 2.35 -7.02 18.08
CA ALA A 184 1.86 -7.84 16.97
C ALA A 184 2.51 -7.44 15.64
N PHE A 185 2.60 -8.42 14.73
CA PHE A 185 3.17 -8.28 13.39
C PHE A 185 2.22 -8.90 12.39
N GLU A 186 2.16 -8.32 11.19
CA GLU A 186 1.36 -8.84 10.08
C GLU A 186 -0.10 -9.13 10.51
N LEU A 187 -0.65 -8.24 11.36
CA LEU A 187 -1.96 -8.40 11.98
C LEU A 187 -3.06 -8.21 10.93
N VAL A 188 -3.77 -9.28 10.61
CA VAL A 188 -4.83 -9.29 9.60
C VAL A 188 -6.18 -9.00 10.24
N PHE A 189 -6.92 -8.05 9.68
CA PHE A 189 -8.34 -7.86 9.98
C PHE A 189 -9.18 -8.13 8.72
N GLY A 190 -10.16 -8.99 8.92
CA GLY A 190 -10.98 -9.52 7.85
C GLY A 190 -11.23 -11.03 7.99
N PRO A 191 -11.80 -11.66 6.96
CA PRO A 191 -12.09 -13.09 7.00
C PRO A 191 -10.83 -13.93 7.20
N GLY A 192 -10.81 -14.76 8.23
CA GLY A 192 -9.67 -15.62 8.58
C GLY A 192 -8.52 -14.88 9.31
N GLY A 193 -8.66 -13.58 9.57
CA GLY A 193 -7.69 -12.81 10.33
C GLY A 193 -7.94 -12.86 11.84
N GLN A 194 -7.00 -12.27 12.58
CA GLN A 194 -7.05 -12.17 14.05
C GLN A 194 -8.13 -11.19 14.52
N LEU A 195 -8.45 -10.19 13.71
CA LEU A 195 -9.48 -9.20 13.99
C LEU A 195 -10.59 -9.24 12.93
N PRO A 196 -11.84 -8.89 13.30
CA PRO A 196 -12.94 -8.78 12.34
C PRO A 196 -12.70 -7.65 11.33
N ALA A 197 -13.32 -7.76 10.16
CA ALA A 197 -13.34 -6.66 9.20
C ALA A 197 -14.09 -5.44 9.79
N ILE A 198 -13.59 -4.24 9.52
CA ILE A 198 -14.29 -3.00 9.89
C ILE A 198 -15.55 -2.91 9.01
N THR A 199 -16.72 -2.87 9.65
CA THR A 199 -17.99 -2.80 8.94
C THR A 199 -18.52 -1.37 8.93
N VAL A 200 -18.63 -0.79 7.74
CA VAL A 200 -19.24 0.52 7.50
C VAL A 200 -20.61 0.33 6.89
N ARG A 201 -21.62 0.96 7.49
CA ARG A 201 -23.02 0.90 7.01
C ARG A 201 -23.52 2.31 6.72
N GLU A 202 -24.00 2.52 5.51
CA GLU A 202 -24.61 3.80 5.13
C GLU A 202 -25.74 3.58 4.13
N LYS A 203 -26.90 4.19 4.38
CA LYS A 203 -28.08 4.19 3.48
C LYS A 203 -28.43 2.80 2.95
N GLY A 204 -28.43 1.79 3.83
CA GLY A 204 -28.75 0.40 3.46
C GLY A 204 -27.64 -0.36 2.74
N ASN A 205 -26.49 0.27 2.48
CA ASN A 205 -25.32 -0.39 1.92
C ASN A 205 -24.34 -0.78 3.04
N THR A 206 -23.66 -1.89 2.84
CA THR A 206 -22.63 -2.37 3.78
C THR A 206 -21.32 -2.56 3.02
N ALA A 207 -20.28 -1.94 3.53
CA ALA A 207 -18.91 -2.18 3.09
C ALA A 207 -18.08 -2.80 4.24
N ARG A 208 -17.22 -3.74 3.91
CA ARG A 208 -16.27 -4.34 4.84
C ARG A 208 -14.86 -3.92 4.45
N VAL A 209 -14.20 -3.19 5.34
CA VAL A 209 -12.80 -2.81 5.15
C VAL A 209 -11.93 -3.91 5.74
N VAL A 210 -11.04 -4.42 4.91
CA VAL A 210 -10.07 -5.46 5.26
C VAL A 210 -8.66 -4.94 5.08
N GLY A 211 -7.71 -5.50 5.81
CA GLY A 211 -6.32 -5.08 5.69
C GLY A 211 -5.38 -5.88 6.56
N LYS A 212 -4.13 -5.48 6.51
CA LYS A 212 -3.05 -6.06 7.28
C LYS A 212 -2.17 -4.93 7.82
N VAL A 213 -1.90 -4.98 9.11
CA VAL A 213 -1.02 -4.03 9.80
C VAL A 213 0.35 -4.65 9.89
N ASP A 214 1.38 -3.97 9.43
CA ASP A 214 2.75 -4.51 9.44
C ASP A 214 3.25 -4.74 10.87
N ARG A 215 3.09 -3.74 11.74
CA ARG A 215 3.46 -3.84 13.16
C ARG A 215 2.50 -3.03 14.04
N VAL A 216 2.19 -3.57 15.20
CA VAL A 216 1.49 -2.87 16.28
C VAL A 216 2.41 -2.84 17.48
N ASP A 217 2.69 -1.64 17.99
CA ASP A 217 3.43 -1.46 19.22
C ASP A 217 2.46 -1.06 20.35
N GLY A 218 2.73 -1.50 21.56
CA GLY A 218 1.91 -1.23 22.72
C GLY A 218 2.72 -0.76 23.91
N TRP A 219 2.11 0.12 24.68
CA TRP A 219 2.61 0.60 25.96
C TRP A 219 1.52 0.45 27.03
N GLU A 220 1.84 -0.29 28.10
CA GLU A 220 0.92 -0.48 29.21
C GLU A 220 1.12 0.60 30.26
N HIS A 221 0.09 1.39 30.52
CA HIS A 221 0.13 2.43 31.55
C HIS A 221 -1.24 2.66 32.19
N GLY A 222 -1.29 2.77 33.50
CA GLY A 222 -2.53 3.06 34.24
C GLY A 222 -3.65 2.03 34.01
N GLY A 223 -3.32 0.76 33.80
CA GLY A 223 -4.30 -0.31 33.52
C GLY A 223 -4.88 -0.31 32.12
N LYS A 224 -4.41 0.58 31.25
CA LYS A 224 -4.78 0.69 29.84
C LYS A 224 -3.63 0.27 28.93
N LEU A 225 -3.96 -0.11 27.69
CA LEU A 225 -2.99 -0.43 26.65
C LEU A 225 -3.05 0.62 25.55
N TYR A 226 -2.01 1.42 25.47
CA TYR A 226 -1.82 2.40 24.39
C TYR A 226 -1.23 1.70 23.21
N LEU A 227 -1.91 1.77 22.03
CA LEU A 227 -1.46 1.14 20.80
C LEU A 227 -1.12 2.17 19.74
N ARG A 228 0.01 1.95 19.07
CA ARG A 228 0.35 2.66 17.83
C ARG A 228 0.48 1.66 16.68
N VAL A 229 0.06 2.10 15.50
CA VAL A 229 0.18 1.34 14.25
C VAL A 229 1.42 1.80 13.52
N VAL A 230 2.24 0.86 13.09
CA VAL A 230 3.47 1.12 12.34
C VAL A 230 3.38 0.47 10.96
N ASP A 231 3.77 1.21 9.93
CA ASP A 231 3.75 0.77 8.54
C ASP A 231 5.09 1.13 7.87
N TYR A 232 5.72 0.16 7.23
CA TYR A 232 7.02 0.31 6.57
C TYR A 232 6.82 0.78 5.13
N LYS A 233 7.38 1.94 4.77
CA LYS A 233 7.21 2.53 3.43
C LYS A 233 8.51 2.63 2.66
N THR A 234 8.59 1.95 1.53
CA THR A 234 9.72 2.05 0.60
C THR A 234 9.73 3.35 -0.21
N GLY A 235 8.62 4.07 -0.25
CA GLY A 235 8.46 5.38 -0.88
C GLY A 235 8.39 6.52 0.13
N ARG A 236 8.45 7.75 -0.37
CA ARG A 236 8.16 8.93 0.47
C ARG A 236 6.67 8.93 0.80
N LYS A 237 6.33 8.76 2.06
CA LYS A 237 4.97 8.91 2.58
C LYS A 237 5.04 9.80 3.81
N SER A 238 4.16 10.78 3.88
CA SER A 238 3.92 11.60 5.06
C SER A 238 2.46 11.46 5.45
N PHE A 239 2.16 11.68 6.71
CA PHE A 239 0.80 11.80 7.19
C PHE A 239 0.34 13.24 6.96
N ASP A 240 -0.70 13.41 6.14
CA ASP A 240 -1.25 14.72 5.81
C ASP A 240 -2.73 14.77 6.18
N LEU A 241 -3.07 15.61 7.15
CA LEU A 241 -4.45 15.82 7.61
C LEU A 241 -5.35 16.42 6.51
N ALA A 242 -4.78 17.18 5.57
CA ALA A 242 -5.55 17.68 4.44
C ALA A 242 -5.97 16.55 3.51
N GLU A 243 -5.08 15.60 3.21
CA GLU A 243 -5.41 14.38 2.46
C GLU A 243 -6.52 13.58 3.18
N VAL A 244 -6.39 13.38 4.50
CA VAL A 244 -7.37 12.68 5.33
C VAL A 244 -8.76 13.32 5.24
N ARG A 245 -8.85 14.66 5.29
CA ARG A 245 -10.10 15.41 5.13
C ARG A 245 -10.78 15.13 3.79
N TYR A 246 -10.02 14.88 2.74
CA TYR A 246 -10.53 14.50 1.42
C TYR A 246 -10.74 12.98 1.25
N GLY A 247 -10.53 12.19 2.29
CA GLY A 247 -10.71 10.75 2.29
C GLY A 247 -9.56 9.98 1.64
N LEU A 248 -8.35 10.54 1.66
CA LEU A 248 -7.11 9.93 1.19
C LEU A 248 -6.20 9.62 2.39
N GLY A 249 -5.30 8.66 2.24
CA GLY A 249 -4.34 8.30 3.28
C GLY A 249 -4.97 7.72 4.56
N LEU A 250 -6.18 7.18 4.48
CA LEU A 250 -6.95 6.69 5.64
C LEU A 250 -6.42 5.39 6.24
N GLN A 251 -5.51 4.69 5.55
CA GLN A 251 -5.05 3.36 5.89
C GLN A 251 -4.72 3.21 7.39
N MET A 252 -3.84 4.04 7.89
CA MET A 252 -3.33 3.94 9.25
C MET A 252 -4.39 4.24 10.30
N LEU A 253 -5.24 5.22 10.04
CA LEU A 253 -6.34 5.59 10.95
C LEU A 253 -7.39 4.47 11.02
N LEU A 254 -7.73 3.87 9.89
CA LEU A 254 -8.65 2.73 9.85
C LEU A 254 -8.11 1.55 10.67
N TYR A 255 -6.80 1.30 10.58
CA TYR A 255 -6.15 0.25 11.34
C TYR A 255 -6.17 0.54 12.83
N LEU A 256 -5.84 1.78 13.21
CA LEU A 256 -5.87 2.21 14.60
C LEU A 256 -7.27 2.12 15.20
N PHE A 257 -8.31 2.56 14.49
CA PHE A 257 -9.70 2.43 14.92
C PHE A 257 -10.19 0.97 14.98
N ALA A 258 -9.72 0.11 14.06
CA ALA A 258 -10.04 -1.32 14.15
C ALA A 258 -9.48 -1.95 15.42
N LEU A 259 -8.26 -1.56 15.81
CA LEU A 259 -7.63 -2.00 17.05
C LEU A 259 -8.37 -1.48 18.28
N GLU A 260 -8.78 -0.21 18.28
CA GLU A 260 -9.57 0.37 19.38
C GLU A 260 -10.88 -0.40 19.59
N GLN A 261 -11.61 -0.70 18.49
CA GLN A 261 -12.91 -1.36 18.57
C GLN A 261 -12.84 -2.86 18.92
N ALA A 262 -11.84 -3.57 18.42
CA ALA A 262 -11.80 -5.03 18.47
C ALA A 262 -10.51 -5.61 19.07
N GLY A 263 -9.50 -4.80 19.33
CA GLY A 263 -8.20 -5.24 19.81
C GLY A 263 -8.19 -5.76 21.24
N GLY A 264 -9.13 -5.32 22.09
CA GLY A 264 -9.16 -5.70 23.49
C GLY A 264 -9.13 -7.22 23.70
N ALA A 265 -9.92 -7.97 22.94
CA ALA A 265 -9.93 -9.43 23.03
C ALA A 265 -8.58 -10.08 22.65
N LEU A 266 -7.84 -9.47 21.72
CA LEU A 266 -6.54 -9.94 21.28
C LEU A 266 -5.44 -9.66 22.31
N PHE A 267 -5.57 -8.58 23.07
CA PHE A 267 -4.59 -8.10 24.02
C PHE A 267 -5.05 -8.28 25.49
N GLY A 268 -5.62 -9.43 25.80
CA GLY A 268 -5.94 -9.82 27.20
C GLY A 268 -7.10 -9.07 27.87
N GLY A 269 -8.04 -8.55 27.07
CA GLY A 269 -9.23 -7.86 27.59
C GLY A 269 -8.96 -6.43 28.08
N LYS A 270 -7.79 -5.86 27.79
CA LYS A 270 -7.42 -4.50 28.19
C LYS A 270 -8.19 -3.44 27.42
N GLU A 271 -8.44 -2.31 28.08
CA GLU A 271 -8.95 -1.11 27.40
C GLU A 271 -7.87 -0.58 26.45
N ILE A 272 -8.20 -0.52 25.15
CA ILE A 272 -7.28 -0.03 24.13
C ILE A 272 -7.44 1.50 24.01
N VAL A 273 -6.30 2.19 24.03
CA VAL A 273 -6.23 3.64 23.78
C VAL A 273 -5.42 3.86 22.49
N PRO A 274 -6.00 4.47 21.46
CA PRO A 274 -5.26 4.85 20.27
C PRO A 274 -4.17 5.87 20.59
N ALA A 275 -2.89 5.50 20.40
CA ALA A 275 -1.77 6.38 20.70
C ALA A 275 -1.23 7.10 19.48
N GLY A 276 -1.31 6.47 18.30
CA GLY A 276 -0.84 7.12 17.09
C GLY A 276 -0.56 6.19 15.92
N VAL A 277 -0.04 6.80 14.85
CA VAL A 277 0.37 6.14 13.63
C VAL A 277 1.80 6.55 13.26
N LEU A 278 2.60 5.60 12.81
CA LEU A 278 4.00 5.83 12.46
C LEU A 278 4.32 5.23 11.09
N TYR A 279 4.84 6.06 10.19
CA TYR A 279 5.46 5.59 8.97
C TYR A 279 6.97 5.44 9.17
N THR A 280 7.47 4.23 9.10
CA THR A 280 8.90 3.95 9.16
C THR A 280 9.45 3.88 7.73
N PRO A 281 10.42 4.73 7.35
CA PRO A 281 11.06 4.63 6.05
C PRO A 281 11.76 3.27 5.90
N ALA A 282 11.35 2.50 4.90
CA ALA A 282 11.96 1.22 4.52
C ALA A 282 12.95 1.40 3.35
N ARG A 283 13.52 2.58 3.22
CA ARG A 283 14.52 2.98 2.23
C ARG A 283 15.39 4.07 2.81
N GLU A 284 16.71 3.96 2.61
CA GLU A 284 17.62 5.07 2.93
C GLU A 284 17.15 6.37 2.26
N PRO A 285 17.05 7.48 3.02
CA PRO A 285 16.92 8.78 2.40
C PRO A 285 18.19 9.03 1.58
N MET A 286 18.05 9.06 0.25
CA MET A 286 19.14 9.58 -0.57
C MET A 286 19.33 11.05 -0.18
N LEU A 287 20.38 11.33 0.55
CA LEU A 287 20.86 12.71 0.71
C LEU A 287 21.17 13.23 -0.71
N ARG A 288 20.43 14.25 -1.11
CA ARG A 288 20.70 14.99 -2.34
C ARG A 288 21.76 16.04 -2.07
#